data_8b96d673f2ed38301fc45702c13eb6bf
#
_entry.id   8b96d673f2ed38301fc45702c13eb6bf
#
_cell.length_a   1.000
_cell.length_b   1.000
_cell.length_c   1.000
_cell.angle_alpha   90.00
_cell.angle_beta   90.00
_cell.angle_gamma   90.00
#
_symmetry.space_group_name_H-M   'P 1'
#
loop_
_entity.id
_entity.type
_entity.pdbx_description
1 polymer ?
#
loop_
_entity_poly.entity_id
_entity_poly.type
_entity_poly.pdbx_seq_one_letter_code
_entity_poly.pdbx_strand_id
1 'polypeptide(L)'
;MKYTIIENRHLTGATWLMRLRGDTSGISKPGQFVNVAVDGCFLRRPISICDWDDSTILLAYDVVGEGTEKMSKMLPPQELDILCPLGNGFDISVPSERPVLLGGGIGTAPLYGLAKALMNKGIQPAVVLGFASKERAVLHDLFVDLGLPVYMATVDGSLGTKGFVTDAYKEAGLDADYFYACGPSPMLRALCDVMPVSGQLSLE
;
A
#
# COMPACT_ATOMS: atom_id res chain seq x y z
N MET A 1 -13.97 10.86 -13.64
CA MET A 1 -14.68 9.59 -13.98
C MET A 1 -15.55 9.19 -12.79
N LYS A 2 -16.72 8.58 -13.05
CA LYS A 2 -17.62 8.15 -11.97
C LYS A 2 -17.31 6.71 -11.55
N TYR A 3 -17.15 6.53 -10.24
CA TYR A 3 -16.97 5.22 -9.61
C TYR A 3 -18.04 5.03 -8.53
N THR A 4 -18.61 3.84 -8.44
CA THR A 4 -19.64 3.48 -7.46
C THR A 4 -19.02 2.74 -6.29
N ILE A 5 -19.29 3.18 -5.07
CA ILE A 5 -18.89 2.48 -3.85
C ILE A 5 -19.67 1.17 -3.77
N ILE A 6 -18.97 0.04 -3.68
CA ILE A 6 -19.55 -1.28 -3.43
C ILE A 6 -19.23 -1.82 -2.03
N GLU A 7 -18.17 -1.31 -1.43
CA GLU A 7 -17.81 -1.58 -0.03
C GLU A 7 -17.07 -0.36 0.52
N ASN A 8 -17.35 0.02 1.76
CA ASN A 8 -16.55 0.96 2.53
C ASN A 8 -16.60 0.53 4.00
N ARG A 9 -15.51 0.00 4.51
CA ARG A 9 -15.45 -0.56 5.86
C ARG A 9 -14.23 -0.11 6.63
N HIS A 10 -14.43 0.05 7.92
CA HIS A 10 -13.35 0.28 8.87
C HIS A 10 -12.51 -0.99 9.02
N LEU A 11 -11.17 -0.86 8.99
CA LEU A 11 -10.25 -1.95 9.27
C LEU A 11 -9.82 -1.92 10.74
N THR A 12 -8.98 -0.95 11.08
CA THR A 12 -8.47 -0.76 12.44
C THR A 12 -7.91 0.66 12.60
N GLY A 13 -7.89 1.19 13.82
CA GLY A 13 -7.37 2.54 14.10
C GLY A 13 -8.07 3.60 13.25
N ALA A 14 -7.31 4.31 12.40
CA ALA A 14 -7.83 5.31 11.48
C ALA A 14 -8.03 4.76 10.05
N THR A 15 -7.71 3.49 9.79
CA THR A 15 -7.62 2.94 8.44
C THR A 15 -8.94 2.35 7.98
N TRP A 16 -9.31 2.67 6.74
CA TRP A 16 -10.50 2.21 6.04
C TRP A 16 -10.12 1.52 4.73
N LEU A 17 -10.99 0.62 4.29
CA LEU A 17 -10.91 -0.07 3.01
C LEU A 17 -12.15 0.28 2.19
N MET A 18 -11.95 0.76 0.97
CA MET A 18 -13.02 1.11 0.04
C MET A 18 -12.83 0.37 -1.28
N ARG A 19 -13.85 -0.37 -1.70
CA ARG A 19 -13.91 -0.99 -3.03
C ARG A 19 -14.87 -0.20 -3.90
N LEU A 20 -14.39 0.16 -5.08
CA LEU A 20 -15.10 1.00 -6.03
C LEU A 20 -15.22 0.28 -7.37
N ARG A 21 -16.40 0.32 -7.98
CA ARG A 21 -16.64 -0.16 -9.34
C ARG A 21 -16.53 0.99 -10.32
N GLY A 22 -15.78 0.80 -11.40
CA GLY A 22 -15.58 1.79 -12.44
C GLY A 22 -14.63 1.31 -13.53
N ASP A 23 -14.20 2.23 -14.39
CA ASP A 23 -13.25 1.92 -15.47
C ASP A 23 -11.83 1.78 -14.93
N THR A 24 -11.27 0.60 -15.07
CA THR A 24 -9.92 0.23 -14.65
C THR A 24 -8.95 0.07 -15.82
N SER A 25 -9.42 0.21 -17.07
CA SER A 25 -8.65 -0.10 -18.29
C SER A 25 -7.35 0.71 -18.43
N GLY A 26 -7.28 1.89 -17.81
CA GLY A 26 -6.08 2.72 -17.81
C GLY A 26 -5.03 2.32 -16.77
N ILE A 27 -5.38 1.49 -15.77
CA ILE A 27 -4.43 1.07 -14.74
C ILE A 27 -3.49 0.03 -15.33
N SER A 28 -2.19 0.32 -15.31
CA SER A 28 -1.19 -0.49 -16.00
C SER A 28 -0.07 -0.98 -15.09
N LYS A 29 0.12 -0.33 -13.93
CA LYS A 29 1.24 -0.63 -13.02
C LYS A 29 0.82 -0.55 -11.55
N PRO A 30 1.29 -1.46 -10.70
CA PRO A 30 1.14 -1.32 -9.26
C PRO A 30 1.85 -0.05 -8.76
N GLY A 31 1.34 0.57 -7.69
CA GLY A 31 1.85 1.83 -7.17
C GLY A 31 1.29 3.08 -7.85
N GLN A 32 0.41 2.95 -8.85
CA GLN A 32 -0.41 4.06 -9.33
C GLN A 32 -1.44 4.46 -8.27
N PHE A 33 -1.96 5.68 -8.36
CA PHE A 33 -2.89 6.24 -7.39
C PHE A 33 -4.09 6.89 -8.07
N VAL A 34 -5.06 7.28 -7.29
CA VAL A 34 -6.24 8.03 -7.71
C VAL A 34 -6.33 9.36 -6.98
N ASN A 35 -7.01 10.35 -7.58
CA ASN A 35 -7.41 11.57 -6.91
C ASN A 35 -8.94 11.62 -6.77
N VAL A 36 -9.41 11.48 -5.53
CA VAL A 36 -10.84 11.43 -5.19
C VAL A 36 -11.37 12.84 -4.91
N ALA A 37 -12.40 13.27 -5.62
CA ALA A 37 -13.16 14.48 -5.27
C ALA A 37 -14.11 14.17 -4.12
N VAL A 38 -14.13 15.05 -3.12
CA VAL A 38 -15.02 14.94 -1.96
C VAL A 38 -15.81 16.24 -1.84
N ASP A 39 -17.13 16.15 -1.79
CA ASP A 39 -18.00 17.29 -1.75
C ASP A 39 -17.70 18.23 -0.58
N GLY A 40 -17.64 19.54 -0.88
CA GLY A 40 -17.26 20.57 0.08
C GLY A 40 -15.77 20.62 0.42
N CYS A 41 -14.92 19.86 -0.29
CA CYS A 41 -13.47 19.95 -0.17
C CYS A 41 -12.85 20.53 -1.44
N PHE A 42 -12.02 21.56 -1.29
CA PHE A 42 -11.38 22.23 -2.44
C PHE A 42 -10.40 21.31 -3.18
N LEU A 43 -9.53 20.61 -2.45
CA LEU A 43 -8.56 19.70 -3.05
C LEU A 43 -9.12 18.26 -3.14
N ARG A 44 -8.71 17.53 -4.17
CA ARG A 44 -8.92 16.08 -4.25
C ARG A 44 -7.99 15.35 -3.27
N ARG A 45 -8.34 14.12 -2.92
CA ARG A 45 -7.57 13.26 -2.03
C ARG A 45 -6.78 12.25 -2.84
N PRO A 46 -5.43 12.34 -2.87
CA PRO A 46 -4.59 11.32 -3.49
C PRO A 46 -4.61 10.06 -2.62
N ILE A 47 -4.98 8.93 -3.21
CA ILE A 47 -5.02 7.63 -2.52
C ILE A 47 -4.39 6.60 -3.44
N SER A 48 -3.42 5.84 -2.94
CA SER A 48 -2.78 4.76 -3.68
C SER A 48 -3.77 3.63 -3.98
N ILE A 49 -3.67 3.06 -5.18
CA ILE A 49 -4.41 1.86 -5.55
C ILE A 49 -3.76 0.68 -4.82
N CYS A 50 -4.51 0.03 -3.94
CA CYS A 50 -4.07 -1.16 -3.22
C CYS A 50 -4.13 -2.40 -4.13
N ASP A 51 -5.22 -2.54 -4.88
CA ASP A 51 -5.45 -3.63 -5.82
C ASP A 51 -6.49 -3.21 -6.87
N TRP A 52 -6.55 -3.94 -7.99
CA TRP A 52 -7.59 -3.75 -9.01
C TRP A 52 -7.84 -5.03 -9.79
N ASP A 53 -9.01 -5.11 -10.38
CA ASP A 53 -9.44 -6.12 -11.38
C ASP A 53 -10.06 -5.42 -12.60
N ASP A 54 -10.69 -6.17 -13.49
CA ASP A 54 -11.26 -5.64 -14.74
C ASP A 54 -12.38 -4.60 -14.55
N SER A 55 -12.92 -4.45 -13.35
CA SER A 55 -14.09 -3.60 -13.08
C SER A 55 -14.06 -2.88 -11.73
N THR A 56 -13.09 -3.19 -10.87
CA THR A 56 -13.02 -2.61 -9.52
C THR A 56 -11.61 -2.19 -9.14
N ILE A 57 -11.55 -1.14 -8.30
CA ILE A 57 -10.33 -0.76 -7.59
C ILE A 57 -10.55 -0.91 -6.08
N LEU A 58 -9.49 -1.29 -5.38
CA LEU A 58 -9.43 -1.35 -3.93
C LEU A 58 -8.53 -0.24 -3.42
N LEU A 59 -9.05 0.61 -2.55
CA LEU A 59 -8.33 1.69 -1.89
C LEU A 59 -8.23 1.39 -0.40
N ALA A 60 -7.03 1.58 0.17
CA ALA A 60 -6.87 1.64 1.61
C ALA A 60 -6.39 3.05 1.98
N TYR A 61 -7.01 3.66 2.98
CA TYR A 61 -6.72 5.04 3.37
C TYR A 61 -6.90 5.28 4.86
N ASP A 62 -6.11 6.20 5.39
CA ASP A 62 -6.26 6.67 6.76
C ASP A 62 -7.16 7.91 6.83
N VAL A 63 -7.97 8.00 7.88
CA VAL A 63 -8.72 9.21 8.22
C VAL A 63 -7.75 10.18 8.91
N VAL A 64 -7.23 11.14 8.12
CA VAL A 64 -6.24 12.13 8.59
C VAL A 64 -6.75 13.57 8.54
N GLY A 65 -7.96 13.78 8.01
CA GLY A 65 -8.56 15.11 7.89
C GLY A 65 -9.96 15.06 7.31
N GLU A 66 -10.58 16.24 7.15
CA GLU A 66 -12.00 16.41 6.77
C GLU A 66 -12.41 15.58 5.55
N GLY A 67 -11.59 15.55 4.49
CA GLY A 67 -11.96 14.82 3.26
C GLY A 67 -12.00 13.33 3.47
N THR A 68 -10.99 12.74 4.10
CA THR A 68 -10.98 11.29 4.40
C THR A 68 -11.99 10.92 5.48
N GLU A 69 -12.32 11.85 6.40
CA GLU A 69 -13.43 11.68 7.35
C GLU A 69 -14.79 11.63 6.63
N LYS A 70 -15.03 12.50 5.64
CA LYS A 70 -16.23 12.43 4.81
C LYS A 70 -16.27 11.12 4.01
N MET A 71 -15.15 10.71 3.42
CA MET A 71 -15.06 9.43 2.71
C MET A 71 -15.43 8.25 3.60
N SER A 72 -14.98 8.22 4.86
CA SER A 72 -15.27 7.11 5.78
C SER A 72 -16.77 6.95 6.12
N LYS A 73 -17.56 8.02 5.93
CA LYS A 73 -19.01 8.03 6.18
C LYS A 73 -19.84 7.69 4.93
N MET A 74 -19.20 7.55 3.77
CA MET A 74 -19.89 7.23 2.53
C MET A 74 -20.30 5.76 2.49
N LEU A 75 -21.46 5.50 1.91
CA LEU A 75 -22.06 4.17 1.88
C LEU A 75 -22.37 3.74 0.43
N PRO A 76 -22.35 2.44 0.15
CA PRO A 76 -22.88 1.92 -1.11
C PRO A 76 -24.35 2.31 -1.28
N PRO A 77 -24.85 2.63 -2.49
CA PRO A 77 -24.10 2.70 -3.76
C PRO A 77 -23.72 4.14 -4.18
N GLN A 78 -23.27 4.97 -3.25
CA GLN A 78 -22.88 6.36 -3.58
C GLN A 78 -21.78 6.41 -4.64
N GLU A 79 -21.76 7.48 -5.43
CA GLU A 79 -20.78 7.69 -6.47
C GLU A 79 -19.71 8.71 -6.05
N LEU A 80 -18.48 8.47 -6.50
CA LEU A 80 -17.35 9.36 -6.38
C LEU A 80 -16.84 9.82 -7.75
N ASP A 81 -16.47 11.09 -7.87
CA ASP A 81 -15.72 11.57 -9.03
C ASP A 81 -14.22 11.37 -8.77
N ILE A 82 -13.57 10.54 -9.60
CA ILE A 82 -12.19 10.10 -9.43
C ILE A 82 -11.40 10.39 -10.71
N LEU A 83 -10.20 10.92 -10.55
CA LEU A 83 -9.17 10.90 -11.58
C LEU A 83 -8.34 9.63 -11.39
N CYS A 84 -8.34 8.77 -12.39
CA CYS A 84 -7.71 7.44 -12.36
C CYS A 84 -7.26 7.04 -13.79
N PRO A 85 -6.12 6.38 -13.96
CA PRO A 85 -5.02 6.28 -12.99
C PRO A 85 -4.11 7.51 -13.03
N LEU A 86 -3.34 7.71 -11.98
CA LEU A 86 -2.31 8.73 -11.88
C LEU A 86 -0.98 8.10 -11.42
N GLY A 87 0.13 8.79 -11.71
CA GLY A 87 1.47 8.33 -11.33
C GLY A 87 2.06 7.27 -12.26
N ASN A 88 3.36 7.02 -12.07
CA ASN A 88 4.13 6.12 -12.95
C ASN A 88 4.08 4.66 -12.50
N GLY A 89 3.73 4.41 -11.22
CA GLY A 89 3.79 3.09 -10.62
C GLY A 89 5.22 2.53 -10.47
N PHE A 90 5.32 1.32 -9.96
CA PHE A 90 6.58 0.59 -9.87
C PHE A 90 6.95 -0.07 -11.21
N ASP A 91 8.24 -0.05 -11.53
CA ASP A 91 8.76 -0.80 -12.67
C ASP A 91 9.13 -2.22 -12.24
N ILE A 92 8.34 -3.19 -12.66
CA ILE A 92 8.55 -4.62 -12.42
C ILE A 92 9.28 -5.32 -13.57
N SER A 93 9.84 -4.58 -14.53
CA SER A 93 10.68 -5.15 -15.60
C SER A 93 12.13 -5.34 -15.16
N VAL A 94 12.53 -4.72 -14.04
CA VAL A 94 13.88 -4.89 -13.48
C VAL A 94 14.09 -6.36 -13.10
N PRO A 95 15.16 -7.00 -13.61
CA PRO A 95 15.47 -8.38 -13.26
C PRO A 95 15.75 -8.52 -11.76
N SER A 96 15.01 -9.36 -11.09
CA SER A 96 15.20 -9.69 -9.68
C SER A 96 14.57 -11.05 -9.40
N GLU A 97 15.27 -11.89 -8.67
CA GLU A 97 14.80 -13.22 -8.27
C GLU A 97 14.33 -13.24 -6.80
N ARG A 98 14.88 -12.35 -5.99
CA ARG A 98 14.61 -12.26 -4.55
C ARG A 98 14.29 -10.83 -4.12
N PRO A 99 13.23 -10.20 -4.69
CA PRO A 99 12.85 -8.86 -4.30
C PRO A 99 12.27 -8.83 -2.90
N VAL A 100 12.49 -7.72 -2.17
CA VAL A 100 11.85 -7.45 -0.90
C VAL A 100 10.95 -6.23 -1.01
N LEU A 101 9.74 -6.33 -0.45
CA LEU A 101 8.77 -5.24 -0.34
C LEU A 101 8.81 -4.66 1.08
N LEU A 102 9.07 -3.36 1.20
CA LEU A 102 9.28 -2.68 2.48
C LEU A 102 8.19 -1.62 2.66
N GLY A 103 7.22 -1.88 3.55
CA GLY A 103 6.05 -1.02 3.76
C GLY A 103 6.04 -0.35 5.13
N GLY A 104 5.67 0.94 5.18
CA GLY A 104 5.46 1.67 6.44
C GLY A 104 4.08 2.30 6.53
N GLY A 105 3.33 1.99 7.59
CA GLY A 105 1.98 2.53 7.78
C GLY A 105 1.06 2.23 6.59
N ILE A 106 0.33 3.25 6.12
CA ILE A 106 -0.58 3.09 4.97
C ILE A 106 0.16 2.88 3.64
N GLY A 107 1.46 3.21 3.55
CA GLY A 107 2.32 2.87 2.40
C GLY A 107 2.42 1.37 2.11
N THR A 108 1.94 0.52 3.01
CA THR A 108 1.73 -0.92 2.78
C THR A 108 0.71 -1.19 1.65
N ALA A 109 -0.27 -0.32 1.46
CA ALA A 109 -1.36 -0.53 0.50
C ALA A 109 -0.89 -0.73 -0.95
N PRO A 110 -0.09 0.13 -1.58
CA PRO A 110 0.34 -0.07 -2.97
C PRO A 110 1.25 -1.27 -3.17
N LEU A 111 1.88 -1.77 -2.10
CA LEU A 111 2.74 -2.95 -2.16
C LEU A 111 1.94 -4.26 -2.32
N TYR A 112 0.66 -4.28 -1.97
CA TYR A 112 -0.17 -5.47 -2.16
C TYR A 112 -0.41 -5.77 -3.66
N GLY A 113 -0.81 -4.78 -4.44
CA GLY A 113 -0.92 -4.93 -5.89
C GLY A 113 0.44 -5.25 -6.55
N LEU A 114 1.54 -4.70 -6.01
CA LEU A 114 2.89 -5.02 -6.47
C LEU A 114 3.25 -6.48 -6.18
N ALA A 115 2.95 -7.00 -4.99
CA ALA A 115 3.18 -8.39 -4.64
C ALA A 115 2.46 -9.33 -5.61
N LYS A 116 1.18 -9.09 -5.90
CA LYS A 116 0.40 -9.85 -6.89
C LYS A 116 1.03 -9.79 -8.30
N ALA A 117 1.45 -8.60 -8.73
CA ALA A 117 2.06 -8.43 -10.04
C ALA A 117 3.40 -9.19 -10.17
N LEU A 118 4.22 -9.23 -9.13
CA LEU A 118 5.45 -10.04 -9.09
C LEU A 118 5.13 -11.53 -9.09
N MET A 119 4.16 -11.97 -8.27
CA MET A 119 3.74 -13.37 -8.23
C MET A 119 3.19 -13.86 -9.57
N ASN A 120 2.46 -13.02 -10.31
CA ASN A 120 2.00 -13.32 -11.67
C ASN A 120 3.15 -13.51 -12.67
N LYS A 121 4.34 -12.99 -12.37
CA LYS A 121 5.58 -13.27 -13.11
C LYS A 121 6.35 -14.48 -12.58
N GLY A 122 5.83 -15.20 -11.60
CA GLY A 122 6.52 -16.32 -10.95
C GLY A 122 7.57 -15.91 -9.93
N ILE A 123 7.61 -14.64 -9.52
CA ILE A 123 8.54 -14.10 -8.53
C ILE A 123 7.83 -14.02 -7.18
N GLN A 124 8.38 -14.61 -6.13
CA GLN A 124 7.81 -14.62 -4.80
C GLN A 124 8.59 -13.65 -3.88
N PRO A 125 8.10 -12.41 -3.66
CA PRO A 125 8.79 -11.44 -2.82
C PRO A 125 8.70 -11.78 -1.34
N ALA A 126 9.70 -11.39 -0.55
CA ALA A 126 9.56 -11.25 0.89
C ALA A 126 8.92 -9.90 1.22
N VAL A 127 8.16 -9.82 2.30
CA VAL A 127 7.46 -8.61 2.72
C VAL A 127 7.88 -8.22 4.13
N VAL A 128 8.28 -6.97 4.33
CA VAL A 128 8.65 -6.42 5.64
C VAL A 128 7.79 -5.17 5.89
N LEU A 129 6.99 -5.19 6.95
CA LEU A 129 6.02 -4.15 7.27
C LEU A 129 6.33 -3.51 8.63
N GLY A 130 6.31 -2.18 8.67
CA GLY A 130 6.54 -1.41 9.89
C GLY A 130 5.35 -0.53 10.27
N PHE A 131 4.97 -0.58 11.55
CA PHE A 131 3.86 0.20 12.11
C PHE A 131 4.22 0.81 13.46
N ALA A 132 3.41 1.75 13.93
CA ALA A 132 3.61 2.33 15.27
C ALA A 132 3.30 1.31 16.38
N SER A 133 2.21 0.54 16.22
CA SER A 133 1.74 -0.48 17.16
C SER A 133 0.94 -1.57 16.44
N LYS A 134 0.60 -2.65 17.16
CA LYS A 134 -0.27 -3.73 16.65
C LYS A 134 -1.64 -3.21 16.17
N GLU A 135 -2.22 -2.24 16.88
CA GLU A 135 -3.52 -1.65 16.51
C GLU A 135 -3.45 -0.83 15.21
N ARG A 136 -2.25 -0.49 14.77
CA ARG A 136 -2.00 0.23 13.50
C ARG A 136 -1.54 -0.70 12.39
N ALA A 137 -1.29 -1.97 12.69
CA ALA A 137 -0.90 -2.96 11.69
C ALA A 137 -2.10 -3.29 10.79
N VAL A 138 -2.01 -2.88 9.53
CA VAL A 138 -3.07 -3.04 8.54
C VAL A 138 -2.59 -3.86 7.35
N LEU A 139 -3.53 -4.53 6.68
CA LEU A 139 -3.31 -5.26 5.42
C LEU A 139 -2.32 -6.44 5.53
N HIS A 140 -1.75 -6.71 6.70
CA HIS A 140 -0.84 -7.84 6.92
C HIS A 140 -1.43 -9.16 6.42
N ASP A 141 -2.69 -9.44 6.80
CA ASP A 141 -3.37 -10.69 6.46
C ASP A 141 -3.48 -10.89 4.94
N LEU A 142 -3.62 -9.80 4.16
CA LEU A 142 -3.68 -9.89 2.70
C LEU A 142 -2.40 -10.51 2.10
N PHE A 143 -1.23 -10.19 2.64
CA PHE A 143 0.05 -10.77 2.17
C PHE A 143 0.22 -12.20 2.67
N VAL A 144 -0.22 -12.51 3.89
CA VAL A 144 -0.23 -13.87 4.42
C VAL A 144 -1.13 -14.78 3.59
N ASP A 145 -2.31 -14.29 3.20
CA ASP A 145 -3.26 -15.02 2.35
C ASP A 145 -2.71 -15.30 0.94
N LEU A 146 -1.76 -14.47 0.46
CA LEU A 146 -1.00 -14.75 -0.76
C LEU A 146 0.06 -15.86 -0.58
N GLY A 147 0.30 -16.32 0.64
CA GLY A 147 1.35 -17.30 0.95
C GLY A 147 2.77 -16.71 0.96
N LEU A 148 2.92 -15.40 1.12
CA LEU A 148 4.21 -14.73 1.15
C LEU A 148 4.84 -14.75 2.54
N PRO A 149 6.19 -14.81 2.67
CA PRO A 149 6.86 -14.58 3.93
C PRO A 149 6.71 -13.11 4.35
N VAL A 150 6.07 -12.88 5.51
CA VAL A 150 5.79 -11.54 6.04
C VAL A 150 6.50 -11.36 7.38
N TYR A 151 7.31 -10.32 7.47
CA TYR A 151 8.03 -9.91 8.68
C TYR A 151 7.46 -8.56 9.16
N MET A 152 7.29 -8.43 10.46
CA MET A 152 6.63 -7.28 11.07
C MET A 152 7.55 -6.57 12.05
N ALA A 153 7.51 -5.23 12.04
CA ALA A 153 8.05 -4.42 13.13
C ALA A 153 6.98 -3.48 13.69
N THR A 154 7.01 -3.28 15.00
CA THR A 154 6.26 -2.20 15.64
C THR A 154 7.17 -1.39 16.56
N VAL A 155 6.98 -0.07 16.53
CA VAL A 155 7.83 0.85 17.32
C VAL A 155 7.75 0.53 18.82
N ASP A 156 6.54 0.21 19.30
CA ASP A 156 6.29 -0.13 20.71
C ASP A 156 6.63 -1.60 21.07
N GLY A 157 6.89 -2.45 20.07
CA GLY A 157 7.16 -3.88 20.25
C GLY A 157 5.92 -4.72 20.55
N SER A 158 4.73 -4.23 20.27
CA SER A 158 3.47 -4.95 20.50
C SER A 158 3.20 -6.07 19.49
N LEU A 159 3.91 -6.07 18.34
CA LEU A 159 3.82 -7.11 17.32
C LEU A 159 5.15 -7.20 16.53
N GLY A 160 5.68 -8.42 16.38
CA GLY A 160 6.92 -8.66 15.64
C GLY A 160 8.17 -8.05 16.30
N THR A 161 9.14 -7.66 15.48
CA THR A 161 10.38 -7.01 15.92
C THR A 161 10.06 -5.65 16.55
N LYS A 162 10.62 -5.37 17.73
CA LYS A 162 10.54 -4.03 18.32
C LYS A 162 11.46 -3.07 17.59
N GLY A 163 10.89 -2.03 16.97
CA GLY A 163 11.66 -1.05 16.21
C GLY A 163 10.99 -0.68 14.90
N PHE A 164 11.79 -0.39 13.89
CA PHE A 164 11.37 0.05 12.57
C PHE A 164 11.47 -1.08 11.53
N VAL A 165 10.97 -0.82 10.33
CA VAL A 165 11.07 -1.75 9.20
C VAL A 165 12.52 -2.19 8.91
N THR A 166 13.48 -1.30 9.13
CA THR A 166 14.93 -1.58 8.99
C THR A 166 15.43 -2.62 9.99
N ASP A 167 14.85 -2.63 11.20
CA ASP A 167 15.24 -3.58 12.24
C ASP A 167 14.68 -4.98 11.92
N ALA A 168 13.40 -5.06 11.51
CA ALA A 168 12.82 -6.32 11.06
C ALA A 168 13.52 -6.87 9.81
N TYR A 169 13.92 -6.03 8.85
CA TYR A 169 14.68 -6.45 7.68
C TYR A 169 16.02 -7.09 8.09
N LYS A 170 16.76 -6.45 8.99
CA LYS A 170 18.03 -6.96 9.49
C LYS A 170 17.87 -8.28 10.26
N GLU A 171 16.87 -8.33 11.15
CA GLU A 171 16.58 -9.52 11.96
C GLU A 171 16.16 -10.71 11.09
N ALA A 172 15.40 -10.46 10.03
CA ALA A 172 14.97 -11.48 9.08
C ALA A 172 16.12 -12.09 8.26
N GLY A 173 17.27 -11.42 8.19
CA GLY A 173 18.46 -11.90 7.47
C GLY A 173 18.22 -12.17 5.99
N LEU A 174 17.37 -11.36 5.34
CA LEU A 174 16.96 -11.58 3.95
C LEU A 174 18.12 -11.29 2.98
N ASP A 175 18.36 -12.24 2.08
CA ASP A 175 19.28 -12.10 0.95
C ASP A 175 18.51 -11.54 -0.26
N ALA A 176 18.20 -10.25 -0.22
CA ALA A 176 17.49 -9.56 -1.29
C ALA A 176 18.46 -9.09 -2.39
N ASP A 177 18.02 -9.14 -3.65
CA ASP A 177 18.75 -8.63 -4.81
C ASP A 177 18.14 -7.31 -5.36
N TYR A 178 16.94 -6.96 -4.94
CA TYR A 178 16.27 -5.70 -5.26
C TYR A 178 15.24 -5.36 -4.17
N PHE A 179 14.92 -4.07 -4.01
CA PHE A 179 13.86 -3.69 -3.08
C PHE A 179 12.86 -2.70 -3.68
N TYR A 180 11.62 -2.78 -3.20
CA TYR A 180 10.56 -1.80 -3.44
C TYR A 180 10.07 -1.29 -2.10
N ALA A 181 9.97 0.01 -1.94
CA ALA A 181 9.52 0.58 -0.67
C ALA A 181 8.48 1.68 -0.87
N CYS A 182 7.49 1.70 0.04
CA CYS A 182 6.52 2.77 0.14
C CYS A 182 6.23 3.08 1.61
N GLY A 183 6.19 4.37 1.94
CA GLY A 183 5.93 4.85 3.29
C GLY A 183 6.48 6.25 3.55
N PRO A 184 6.54 6.66 4.84
CA PRO A 184 6.99 7.99 5.24
C PRO A 184 8.43 8.30 4.83
N SER A 185 8.69 9.55 4.44
CA SER A 185 10.03 10.00 4.01
C SER A 185 11.18 9.63 4.96
N PRO A 186 11.04 9.69 6.31
CA PRO A 186 12.11 9.24 7.20
C PRO A 186 12.44 7.76 7.06
N MET A 187 11.42 6.90 6.86
CA MET A 187 11.62 5.47 6.63
C MET A 187 12.37 5.23 5.32
N LEU A 188 11.96 5.89 4.24
CA LEU A 188 12.59 5.73 2.93
C LEU A 188 14.06 6.17 2.95
N ARG A 189 14.40 7.25 3.67
CA ARG A 189 15.79 7.67 3.87
C ARG A 189 16.60 6.61 4.63
N ALA A 190 16.06 6.11 5.74
CA ALA A 190 16.74 5.07 6.51
C ALA A 190 16.96 3.78 5.70
N LEU A 191 16.04 3.43 4.80
CA LEU A 191 16.21 2.31 3.89
C LEU A 191 17.33 2.57 2.87
N CYS A 192 17.46 3.77 2.32
CA CYS A 192 18.58 4.11 1.42
C CYS A 192 19.95 3.92 2.08
N ASP A 193 20.04 4.15 3.40
CA ASP A 193 21.28 4.00 4.16
C ASP A 193 21.59 2.53 4.53
N VAL A 194 20.56 1.70 4.62
CA VAL A 194 20.66 0.32 5.14
C VAL A 194 20.69 -0.73 4.03
N MET A 195 19.95 -0.48 2.93
CA MET A 195 19.80 -1.48 1.88
C MET A 195 21.09 -1.65 1.07
N PRO A 196 21.63 -2.88 0.96
CA PRO A 196 22.87 -3.13 0.23
C PRO A 196 22.66 -3.23 -1.30
N VAL A 197 21.41 -3.15 -1.75
CA VAL A 197 21.00 -3.36 -3.16
C VAL A 197 20.20 -2.17 -3.67
N SER A 198 20.09 -2.06 -5.00
CA SER A 198 19.26 -1.05 -5.66
C SER A 198 17.77 -1.29 -5.44
N GLY A 199 16.96 -0.24 -5.54
CA GLY A 199 15.53 -0.36 -5.38
C GLY A 199 14.74 0.83 -5.90
N GLN A 200 13.42 0.75 -5.73
CA GLN A 200 12.48 1.81 -6.07
C GLN A 200 11.74 2.29 -4.83
N LEU A 201 11.59 3.60 -4.74
CA LEU A 201 10.89 4.26 -3.64
C LEU A 201 9.62 4.93 -4.17
N SER A 202 8.52 4.78 -3.44
CA SER A 202 7.30 5.54 -3.64
C SER A 202 7.06 6.40 -2.40
N LEU A 203 6.92 7.71 -2.61
CA LEU A 203 6.54 8.65 -1.54
C LEU A 203 5.04 8.55 -1.29
N GLU A 204 4.69 8.53 -0.02
CA GLU A 204 3.32 8.60 0.47
C GLU A 204 2.81 10.03 0.49
#